data_762df7ea60817fac4a36457bdf00bbb0
#
_entry.id   762df7ea60817fac4a36457bdf00bbb0
#
_cell.length_a   1.000
_cell.length_b   1.000
_cell.length_c   1.000
_cell.angle_alpha   90.00
_cell.angle_beta   90.00
_cell.angle_gamma   90.00
#
_symmetry.space_group_name_H-M   'P 1'
#
loop_
_entity.id
_entity.type
_entity.pdbx_description
1 polymer ?
#
loop_
_entity_poly.entity_id
_entity_poly.type
_entity_poly.pdbx_seq_one_letter_code
_entity_poly.pdbx_strand_id
1 'polypeptide(L)'
;MSSKIQGLINQTQTLGAQPKLALTRIRNFPIILPPIEEQRQIAEVLCNVDTLITNLRKLIRKKKDIRQGTMQMLVTGKKRLEGFSGDWIKINLAKNSRLKARIGWQGLTTAEYLDEGYSYLITGTDFKDGRINWNGCHYVNYDRYVQDPNIQVSNGDLLLTKDGTIGKVAYISDLNRPATLNSGVFVVKPIT
;
A
#
# COMPACT_ATOMS: atom_id res chain seq x y z
N MET A 1 -28.50 2.16 1.40
CA MET A 1 -29.88 2.35 0.89
C MET A 1 -30.47 0.98 0.65
N SER A 2 -31.78 0.76 0.97
CA SER A 2 -32.40 -0.56 0.77
C SER A 2 -32.41 -0.91 -0.73
N SER A 3 -32.08 -2.18 -1.07
CA SER A 3 -32.09 -2.68 -2.46
C SER A 3 -33.45 -2.48 -3.15
N LYS A 4 -34.54 -2.56 -2.40
CA LYS A 4 -35.91 -2.28 -2.91
C LYS A 4 -36.10 -0.84 -3.34
N ILE A 5 -35.64 0.14 -2.53
CA ILE A 5 -35.77 1.56 -2.88
C ILE A 5 -34.86 1.89 -4.07
N GLN A 6 -33.64 1.34 -4.12
CA GLN A 6 -32.75 1.52 -5.27
C GLN A 6 -33.36 0.95 -6.55
N GLY A 7 -34.02 -0.21 -6.46
CA GLY A 7 -34.77 -0.81 -7.58
C GLY A 7 -35.90 0.11 -8.08
N LEU A 8 -36.70 0.68 -7.16
CA LEU A 8 -37.76 1.65 -7.51
C LEU A 8 -37.20 2.91 -8.16
N ILE A 9 -36.09 3.46 -7.67
CA ILE A 9 -35.41 4.61 -8.27
C ILE A 9 -34.99 4.29 -9.71
N ASN A 10 -34.34 3.17 -9.93
CA ASN A 10 -33.86 2.77 -11.25
C ASN A 10 -35.02 2.55 -12.26
N GLN A 11 -36.16 2.05 -11.79
CA GLN A 11 -37.36 1.85 -12.64
C GLN A 11 -38.12 3.13 -12.95
N THR A 12 -38.04 4.13 -12.07
CA THR A 12 -38.85 5.35 -12.17
C THR A 12 -38.12 6.60 -12.66
N GLN A 13 -36.76 6.51 -12.74
CA GLN A 13 -35.97 7.60 -13.33
C GLN A 13 -36.24 7.75 -14.85
N THR A 14 -36.19 8.96 -15.35
CA THR A 14 -36.30 9.20 -16.79
C THR A 14 -34.98 8.87 -17.47
N LEU A 15 -35.05 8.08 -18.55
CA LEU A 15 -33.88 7.78 -19.40
C LEU A 15 -33.60 8.99 -20.30
N GLY A 16 -32.49 9.66 -20.09
CA GLY A 16 -31.97 10.77 -20.87
C GLY A 16 -30.49 10.98 -20.59
N ALA A 17 -29.87 11.98 -21.23
CA ALA A 17 -28.45 12.31 -21.04
C ALA A 17 -28.09 12.54 -19.56
N GLN A 18 -29.06 12.98 -18.75
CA GLN A 18 -28.98 13.04 -17.30
C GLN A 18 -30.25 12.41 -16.70
N PRO A 19 -30.14 11.27 -15.98
CA PRO A 19 -31.25 10.65 -15.29
C PRO A 19 -31.86 11.61 -14.27
N LYS A 20 -33.20 11.78 -14.27
CA LYS A 20 -33.94 12.64 -13.34
C LYS A 20 -35.01 11.84 -12.62
N LEU A 21 -35.19 12.09 -11.32
CA LEU A 21 -36.25 11.53 -10.51
C LEU A 21 -37.19 12.62 -10.06
N ALA A 22 -38.46 12.59 -10.56
CA ALA A 22 -39.45 13.59 -10.22
C ALA A 22 -39.94 13.41 -8.77
N LEU A 23 -40.15 14.53 -8.05
CA LEU A 23 -40.65 14.55 -6.68
C LEU A 23 -41.99 13.84 -6.52
N THR A 24 -42.88 13.97 -7.50
CA THR A 24 -44.18 13.30 -7.56
C THR A 24 -44.07 11.78 -7.54
N ARG A 25 -43.00 11.22 -8.11
CA ARG A 25 -42.76 9.79 -8.10
C ARG A 25 -42.22 9.30 -6.75
N ILE A 26 -41.33 10.08 -6.11
CA ILE A 26 -40.76 9.76 -4.79
C ILE A 26 -41.88 9.71 -3.74
N ARG A 27 -42.83 10.62 -3.78
CA ARG A 27 -43.97 10.71 -2.84
C ARG A 27 -44.79 9.43 -2.78
N ASN A 28 -44.81 8.65 -3.83
CA ASN A 28 -45.61 7.42 -3.95
C ASN A 28 -44.80 6.13 -3.67
N PHE A 29 -43.54 6.25 -3.21
CA PHE A 29 -42.78 5.07 -2.88
C PHE A 29 -43.30 4.40 -1.63
N PRO A 30 -43.63 3.11 -1.68
CA PRO A 30 -44.02 2.37 -0.47
C PRO A 30 -42.78 2.15 0.43
N ILE A 31 -42.85 2.65 1.67
CA ILE A 31 -41.81 2.50 2.68
C ILE A 31 -42.38 1.67 3.83
N ILE A 32 -41.64 0.67 4.27
CA ILE A 32 -41.95 -0.07 5.49
C ILE A 32 -41.29 0.69 6.64
N LEU A 33 -42.10 1.15 7.60
CA LEU A 33 -41.62 1.86 8.79
C LEU A 33 -41.90 1.00 10.03
N PRO A 34 -40.88 0.70 10.85
CA PRO A 34 -41.10 0.12 12.17
C PRO A 34 -41.73 1.14 13.12
N PRO A 35 -42.20 0.70 14.31
CA PRO A 35 -42.67 1.61 15.35
C PRO A 35 -41.66 2.68 15.70
N ILE A 36 -42.10 3.86 16.10
CA ILE A 36 -41.22 5.03 16.33
C ILE A 36 -40.13 4.74 17.37
N GLU A 37 -40.38 3.97 18.37
CA GLU A 37 -39.40 3.59 19.39
C GLU A 37 -38.33 2.67 18.82
N GLU A 38 -38.69 1.75 17.94
CA GLU A 38 -37.71 0.90 17.23
C GLU A 38 -36.85 1.73 16.26
N GLN A 39 -37.44 2.72 15.55
CA GLN A 39 -36.70 3.65 14.71
C GLN A 39 -35.64 4.41 15.52
N ARG A 40 -35.98 4.89 16.72
CA ARG A 40 -35.05 5.57 17.62
C ARG A 40 -33.90 4.69 18.06
N GLN A 41 -34.20 3.46 18.47
CA GLN A 41 -33.20 2.48 18.88
C GLN A 41 -32.26 2.12 17.72
N ILE A 42 -32.79 1.91 16.51
CA ILE A 42 -31.98 1.67 15.31
C ILE A 42 -31.07 2.87 15.03
N ALA A 43 -31.62 4.09 15.07
CA ALA A 43 -30.83 5.30 14.85
C ALA A 43 -29.71 5.45 15.90
N GLU A 44 -30.01 5.23 17.17
CA GLU A 44 -29.01 5.29 18.26
C GLU A 44 -27.88 4.29 18.07
N VAL A 45 -28.19 3.03 17.77
CA VAL A 45 -27.17 1.99 17.51
C VAL A 45 -26.27 2.40 16.34
N LEU A 46 -26.86 2.87 15.23
CA LEU A 46 -26.08 3.30 14.07
C LEU A 46 -25.21 4.53 14.40
N CYS A 47 -25.72 5.53 15.10
CA CYS A 47 -24.93 6.68 15.54
C CYS A 47 -23.77 6.29 16.47
N ASN A 48 -23.98 5.33 17.37
CA ASN A 48 -22.94 4.83 18.24
C ASN A 48 -21.81 4.13 17.45
N VAL A 49 -22.18 3.32 16.45
CA VAL A 49 -21.21 2.66 15.56
C VAL A 49 -20.43 3.70 14.74
N ASP A 50 -21.09 4.71 14.18
CA ASP A 50 -20.42 5.78 13.41
C ASP A 50 -19.47 6.59 14.30
N THR A 51 -19.87 6.85 15.54
CA THR A 51 -19.00 7.51 16.54
C THR A 51 -17.78 6.66 16.86
N LEU A 52 -17.94 5.36 17.05
CA LEU A 52 -16.83 4.43 17.27
C LEU A 52 -15.86 4.41 16.09
N ILE A 53 -16.38 4.29 14.87
CA ILE A 53 -15.57 4.33 13.64
C ILE A 53 -14.77 5.64 13.56
N THR A 54 -15.41 6.76 13.84
CA THR A 54 -14.76 8.07 13.83
C THR A 54 -13.63 8.17 14.85
N ASN A 55 -13.86 7.68 16.07
CA ASN A 55 -12.87 7.66 17.14
C ASN A 55 -11.68 6.73 16.82
N LEU A 56 -11.94 5.55 16.25
CA LEU A 56 -10.90 4.64 15.79
C LEU A 56 -10.04 5.27 14.69
N ARG A 57 -10.64 5.95 13.73
CA ARG A 57 -9.90 6.68 12.68
C ARG A 57 -8.99 7.76 13.26
N LYS A 58 -9.47 8.54 14.25
CA LYS A 58 -8.66 9.55 14.96
C LYS A 58 -7.50 8.90 15.70
N LEU A 59 -7.73 7.78 16.39
CA LEU A 59 -6.70 7.05 17.12
C LEU A 59 -5.62 6.50 16.18
N ILE A 60 -6.01 5.90 15.05
CA ILE A 60 -5.08 5.41 14.03
C ILE A 60 -4.20 6.56 13.52
N ARG A 61 -4.80 7.72 13.19
CA ARG A 61 -4.04 8.92 12.76
C ARG A 61 -3.03 9.32 13.84
N LYS A 62 -3.47 9.50 15.08
CA LYS A 62 -2.58 9.86 16.19
C LYS A 62 -1.40 8.89 16.35
N LYS A 63 -1.65 7.58 16.27
CA LYS A 63 -0.58 6.56 16.34
C LYS A 63 0.40 6.65 15.18
N LYS A 64 -0.08 6.94 13.95
CA LYS A 64 0.78 7.18 12.78
C LYS A 64 1.66 8.41 12.97
N ASP A 65 1.10 9.51 13.48
CA ASP A 65 1.83 10.76 13.73
C ASP A 65 2.91 10.57 14.81
N ILE A 66 2.59 9.86 15.91
CA ILE A 66 3.56 9.50 16.96
C ILE A 66 4.69 8.64 16.35
N ARG A 67 4.37 7.61 15.56
CA ARG A 67 5.37 6.77 14.90
C ARG A 67 6.29 7.61 14.03
N GLN A 68 5.73 8.49 13.19
CA GLN A 68 6.50 9.35 12.30
C GLN A 68 7.41 10.31 13.06
N GLY A 69 6.88 11.00 14.08
CA GLY A 69 7.67 11.93 14.91
C GLY A 69 8.78 11.21 15.69
N THR A 70 8.48 10.05 16.29
CA THR A 70 9.47 9.25 17.00
C THR A 70 10.58 8.76 16.05
N MET A 71 10.20 8.27 14.85
CA MET A 71 11.15 7.84 13.84
C MET A 71 12.10 9.00 13.48
N GLN A 72 11.57 10.19 13.19
CA GLN A 72 12.39 11.35 12.85
C GLN A 72 13.36 11.74 13.97
N MET A 73 12.91 11.73 15.22
CA MET A 73 13.78 12.03 16.36
C MET A 73 14.90 11.01 16.53
N LEU A 74 14.59 9.71 16.33
CA LEU A 74 15.57 8.63 16.48
C LEU A 74 16.60 8.63 15.33
N VAL A 75 16.15 8.70 14.07
CA VAL A 75 17.06 8.64 12.90
C VAL A 75 17.86 9.91 12.67
N THR A 76 17.50 11.02 13.32
CA THR A 76 18.30 12.26 13.31
C THR A 76 19.23 12.40 14.53
N GLY A 77 19.21 11.43 15.43
CA GLY A 77 19.98 11.47 16.66
C GLY A 77 19.50 12.49 17.70
N LYS A 78 18.40 13.23 17.44
CA LYS A 78 17.81 14.18 18.41
C LYS A 78 17.34 13.49 19.68
N LYS A 79 16.94 12.23 19.57
CA LYS A 79 16.64 11.35 20.70
C LYS A 79 17.43 10.05 20.50
N ARG A 80 18.06 9.57 21.55
CA ARG A 80 18.80 8.30 21.54
C ARG A 80 18.02 7.27 22.36
N LEU A 81 18.15 6.01 22.01
CA LEU A 81 17.67 4.93 22.85
C LEU A 81 18.55 4.82 24.09
N GLU A 82 17.97 4.36 25.18
CA GLU A 82 18.69 4.13 26.43
C GLU A 82 19.85 3.14 26.19
N GLY A 83 21.01 3.42 26.78
CA GLY A 83 22.23 2.63 26.58
C GLY A 83 23.07 2.98 25.34
N PHE A 84 22.58 3.87 24.45
CA PHE A 84 23.30 4.29 23.25
C PHE A 84 23.73 5.76 23.34
N SER A 85 25.00 6.01 23.63
CA SER A 85 25.59 7.35 23.77
C SER A 85 26.71 7.68 22.78
N GLY A 86 27.19 6.69 22.00
CA GLY A 86 28.28 6.86 21.03
C GLY A 86 27.93 7.87 19.93
N ASP A 87 28.93 8.57 19.41
CA ASP A 87 28.75 9.56 18.35
C ASP A 87 28.28 8.91 17.04
N TRP A 88 27.48 9.64 16.28
CA TRP A 88 27.11 9.25 14.92
C TRP A 88 28.24 9.57 13.97
N ILE A 89 28.68 8.58 13.20
CA ILE A 89 29.75 8.71 12.21
C ILE A 89 29.16 8.86 10.80
N LYS A 90 29.79 9.70 9.98
CA LYS A 90 29.48 9.77 8.54
C LYS A 90 30.12 8.59 7.85
N ILE A 91 29.34 7.81 7.14
CA ILE A 91 29.83 6.72 6.30
C ILE A 91 29.58 7.02 4.83
N ASN A 92 30.41 6.48 3.96
CA ASN A 92 30.19 6.50 2.51
C ASN A 92 29.39 5.23 2.14
N LEU A 93 28.20 5.41 1.55
CA LEU A 93 27.31 4.31 1.19
C LEU A 93 28.01 3.30 0.26
N ALA A 94 28.74 3.78 -0.74
CA ALA A 94 29.42 2.92 -1.71
C ALA A 94 30.58 2.09 -1.10
N LYS A 95 31.19 2.55 -0.01
CA LYS A 95 32.24 1.80 0.72
C LYS A 95 31.67 0.77 1.69
N ASN A 96 30.42 0.96 2.14
CA ASN A 96 29.80 0.14 3.18
C ASN A 96 28.64 -0.70 2.67
N SER A 97 28.32 -0.61 1.37
CA SER A 97 27.29 -1.41 0.74
C SER A 97 27.57 -1.65 -0.74
N ARG A 98 26.99 -2.72 -1.29
CA ARG A 98 26.95 -2.99 -2.72
C ARG A 98 25.63 -2.52 -3.27
N LEU A 99 25.64 -1.51 -4.15
CA LEU A 99 24.47 -1.04 -4.87
C LEU A 99 24.42 -1.72 -6.24
N LYS A 100 23.34 -2.39 -6.55
CA LYS A 100 23.10 -3.06 -7.84
C LYS A 100 21.70 -2.73 -8.35
N ALA A 101 21.55 -2.73 -9.66
CA ALA A 101 20.29 -2.60 -10.37
C ALA A 101 20.37 -3.40 -11.66
N ARG A 102 19.23 -3.76 -12.22
CA ARG A 102 19.17 -4.38 -13.54
C ARG A 102 19.79 -3.45 -14.57
N ILE A 103 20.69 -3.99 -15.40
CA ILE A 103 21.36 -3.25 -16.45
C ILE A 103 20.36 -2.97 -17.59
N GLY A 104 20.43 -1.79 -18.22
CA GLY A 104 19.43 -1.33 -19.18
C GLY A 104 19.17 -2.27 -20.34
N TRP A 105 20.19 -2.91 -20.92
CA TRP A 105 20.03 -3.90 -22.01
C TRP A 105 19.38 -5.22 -21.56
N GLN A 106 19.33 -5.51 -20.26
CA GLN A 106 18.61 -6.62 -19.67
C GLN A 106 17.19 -6.23 -19.22
N GLY A 107 16.76 -5.03 -19.57
CA GLY A 107 15.43 -4.53 -19.24
C GLY A 107 14.34 -5.51 -19.67
N LEU A 108 13.29 -5.59 -18.87
CA LEU A 108 12.13 -6.41 -19.15
C LEU A 108 11.09 -5.59 -19.92
N THR A 109 10.51 -6.19 -20.94
CA THR A 109 9.30 -5.66 -21.58
C THR A 109 8.08 -6.00 -20.73
N THR A 110 6.98 -5.26 -20.90
CA THR A 110 5.72 -5.54 -20.19
C THR A 110 5.15 -6.94 -20.49
N ALA A 111 5.46 -7.51 -21.67
CA ALA A 111 5.06 -8.86 -22.04
C ALA A 111 5.75 -9.96 -21.21
N GLU A 112 6.86 -9.62 -20.54
CA GLU A 112 7.59 -10.55 -19.68
C GLU A 112 7.15 -10.45 -18.19
N TYR A 113 6.18 -9.58 -17.90
CA TYR A 113 5.55 -9.45 -16.58
C TYR A 113 4.42 -10.47 -16.51
N LEU A 114 4.67 -11.57 -15.81
CA LEU A 114 3.74 -12.69 -15.73
C LEU A 114 2.86 -12.55 -14.48
N ASP A 115 1.66 -13.11 -14.54
CA ASP A 115 0.77 -13.22 -13.37
C ASP A 115 1.18 -14.39 -12.48
N GLU A 116 1.88 -15.39 -13.04
CA GLU A 116 2.49 -16.51 -12.34
C GLU A 116 3.86 -16.83 -12.93
N GLY A 117 4.82 -17.28 -12.11
CA GLY A 117 6.17 -17.59 -12.58
C GLY A 117 7.10 -18.09 -11.48
N TYR A 118 8.38 -18.26 -11.85
CA TYR A 118 9.40 -18.79 -10.94
C TYR A 118 9.72 -17.84 -9.79
N SER A 119 9.95 -16.56 -10.08
CA SER A 119 10.36 -15.57 -9.09
C SER A 119 9.49 -14.33 -9.13
N TYR A 120 9.36 -13.64 -8.00
CA TYR A 120 8.79 -12.29 -7.98
C TYR A 120 9.63 -11.34 -8.82
N LEU A 121 8.96 -10.44 -9.52
CA LEU A 121 9.53 -9.26 -10.14
C LEU A 121 9.14 -8.02 -9.32
N ILE A 122 10.10 -7.44 -8.62
CA ILE A 122 9.85 -6.27 -7.78
C ILE A 122 9.98 -5.00 -8.61
N THR A 123 8.94 -4.18 -8.59
CA THR A 123 8.85 -2.88 -9.25
C THR A 123 8.65 -1.75 -8.23
N GLY A 124 8.79 -0.50 -8.65
CA GLY A 124 8.55 0.65 -7.76
C GLY A 124 7.11 0.80 -7.27
N THR A 125 6.14 0.12 -7.90
CA THR A 125 4.72 0.12 -7.50
C THR A 125 4.43 -0.80 -6.33
N ASP A 126 5.31 -1.77 -6.08
CA ASP A 126 5.14 -2.78 -5.02
C ASP A 126 5.57 -2.26 -3.64
N PHE A 127 6.16 -1.06 -3.58
CA PHE A 127 6.62 -0.43 -2.34
C PHE A 127 5.44 0.15 -1.55
N LYS A 128 5.17 -0.42 -0.37
CA LYS A 128 4.09 0.01 0.53
C LYS A 128 4.59 0.09 1.97
N ASP A 129 4.48 1.27 2.58
CA ASP A 129 4.84 1.51 4.00
C ASP A 129 6.25 1.02 4.42
N GLY A 130 7.24 1.13 3.51
CA GLY A 130 8.61 0.70 3.75
C GLY A 130 8.86 -0.81 3.60
N ARG A 131 7.93 -1.54 3.02
CA ARG A 131 7.98 -2.99 2.74
C ARG A 131 7.54 -3.28 1.31
N ILE A 132 7.66 -4.53 0.89
CA ILE A 132 7.13 -4.99 -0.40
C ILE A 132 5.75 -5.62 -0.20
N ASN A 133 4.80 -5.22 -1.05
CA ASN A 133 3.49 -5.85 -1.16
C ASN A 133 3.58 -7.05 -2.11
N TRP A 134 3.94 -8.21 -1.57
CA TRP A 134 4.14 -9.43 -2.35
C TRP A 134 2.93 -9.86 -3.18
N ASN A 135 1.71 -9.57 -2.71
CA ASN A 135 0.47 -9.91 -3.42
C ASN A 135 0.25 -9.07 -4.69
N GLY A 136 0.97 -7.98 -4.86
CA GLY A 136 0.89 -7.11 -6.04
C GLY A 136 2.02 -7.32 -7.03
N CYS A 137 3.03 -8.13 -6.68
CA CYS A 137 4.19 -8.35 -7.53
C CYS A 137 3.81 -9.19 -8.74
N HIS A 138 4.34 -8.82 -9.90
CA HIS A 138 4.43 -9.68 -11.07
C HIS A 138 5.49 -10.77 -10.86
N TYR A 139 5.59 -11.65 -11.85
CA TYR A 139 6.56 -12.74 -11.84
C TYR A 139 7.41 -12.72 -13.12
N VAL A 140 8.54 -13.44 -13.07
CA VAL A 140 9.36 -13.74 -14.25
C VAL A 140 9.74 -15.22 -14.26
N ASN A 141 10.10 -15.69 -15.45
CA ASN A 141 10.62 -17.04 -15.68
C ASN A 141 11.98 -17.26 -15.02
N TYR A 142 12.35 -18.52 -14.87
CA TYR A 142 13.64 -18.95 -14.34
C TYR A 142 14.83 -18.29 -15.06
N ASP A 143 14.81 -18.26 -16.39
CA ASP A 143 15.90 -17.71 -17.21
C ASP A 143 16.16 -16.23 -16.92
N ARG A 144 15.08 -15.46 -16.71
CA ARG A 144 15.18 -14.04 -16.35
C ARG A 144 15.66 -13.83 -14.91
N TYR A 145 15.37 -14.75 -14.02
CA TYR A 145 15.85 -14.71 -12.65
C TYR A 145 17.36 -14.99 -12.57
N VAL A 146 17.84 -16.01 -13.26
CA VAL A 146 19.26 -16.42 -13.22
C VAL A 146 20.17 -15.53 -14.04
N GLN A 147 19.61 -14.74 -14.96
CA GLN A 147 20.35 -13.86 -15.86
C GLN A 147 21.28 -12.88 -15.13
N ASP A 148 20.88 -12.37 -13.97
CA ASP A 148 21.70 -11.46 -13.17
C ASP A 148 21.58 -11.77 -11.67
N PRO A 149 22.51 -12.54 -11.10
CA PRO A 149 22.53 -12.84 -9.66
C PRO A 149 22.70 -11.61 -8.76
N ASN A 150 23.24 -10.48 -9.29
CA ASN A 150 23.49 -9.28 -8.48
C ASN A 150 22.21 -8.56 -8.07
N ILE A 151 21.11 -8.77 -8.78
CA ILE A 151 19.81 -8.17 -8.51
C ILE A 151 18.79 -9.14 -7.91
N GLN A 152 19.23 -10.37 -7.61
CA GLN A 152 18.45 -11.27 -6.77
C GLN A 152 18.46 -10.74 -5.35
N VAL A 153 17.29 -10.73 -4.70
CA VAL A 153 17.14 -10.17 -3.35
C VAL A 153 16.91 -11.25 -2.31
N SER A 154 17.27 -10.91 -1.09
CA SER A 154 17.16 -11.78 0.09
C SER A 154 16.54 -11.00 1.25
N ASN A 155 16.03 -11.71 2.26
CA ASN A 155 15.62 -11.08 3.51
C ASN A 155 16.80 -10.32 4.11
N GLY A 156 16.57 -9.08 4.55
CA GLY A 156 17.60 -8.18 5.04
C GLY A 156 18.09 -7.15 4.02
N ASP A 157 17.81 -7.34 2.72
CA ASP A 157 18.17 -6.37 1.70
C ASP A 157 17.32 -5.11 1.79
N LEU A 158 17.91 -3.97 1.46
CA LEU A 158 17.23 -2.69 1.33
C LEU A 158 17.06 -2.35 -0.15
N LEU A 159 15.86 -1.93 -0.52
CA LEU A 159 15.56 -1.50 -1.89
C LEU A 159 15.29 0.00 -1.95
N LEU A 160 15.64 0.61 -3.09
CA LEU A 160 15.46 2.03 -3.36
C LEU A 160 14.95 2.22 -4.79
N THR A 161 13.85 2.95 -4.98
CA THR A 161 13.36 3.29 -6.33
C THR A 161 14.22 4.38 -6.97
N LYS A 162 14.59 4.17 -8.24
CA LYS A 162 15.34 5.13 -9.05
C LYS A 162 14.54 5.72 -10.23
N ASP A 163 13.39 5.11 -10.55
CA ASP A 163 12.49 5.56 -11.61
C ASP A 163 11.08 5.82 -11.05
N GLY A 164 10.28 6.60 -11.77
CA GLY A 164 8.93 6.97 -11.37
C GLY A 164 8.91 7.80 -10.09
N THR A 165 8.40 7.29 -9.00
CA THR A 165 8.50 7.94 -7.68
C THR A 165 9.87 7.61 -7.08
N ILE A 166 10.85 8.47 -7.35
CA ILE A 166 12.23 8.30 -6.89
C ILE A 166 12.32 8.42 -5.37
N GLY A 167 13.18 7.59 -4.74
CA GLY A 167 13.51 7.70 -3.33
C GLY A 167 12.58 6.94 -2.38
N LYS A 168 11.63 6.15 -2.88
CA LYS A 168 10.95 5.20 -2.01
C LYS A 168 11.91 4.13 -1.55
N VAL A 169 11.81 3.76 -0.28
CA VAL A 169 12.63 2.72 0.35
C VAL A 169 11.75 1.57 0.80
N ALA A 170 12.21 0.35 0.61
CA ALA A 170 11.58 -0.85 1.17
C ALA A 170 12.63 -1.81 1.72
N TYR A 171 12.34 -2.39 2.88
CA TYR A 171 13.13 -3.44 3.50
C TYR A 171 12.53 -4.81 3.16
N ILE A 172 13.35 -5.73 2.70
CA ILE A 172 12.90 -7.09 2.38
C ILE A 172 12.75 -7.89 3.67
N SER A 173 11.53 -8.34 3.92
CA SER A 173 11.18 -9.27 4.99
C SER A 173 10.11 -10.23 4.48
N ASP A 174 10.03 -11.38 5.11
CA ASP A 174 9.00 -12.39 4.81
C ASP A 174 9.03 -12.88 3.35
N LEU A 175 10.21 -12.88 2.72
CA LEU A 175 10.42 -13.41 1.39
C LEU A 175 10.29 -14.93 1.42
N ASN A 176 9.29 -15.47 0.72
CA ASN A 176 8.94 -16.89 0.72
C ASN A 176 9.21 -17.61 -0.61
N ARG A 177 9.70 -16.87 -1.63
CA ARG A 177 10.15 -17.44 -2.90
C ARG A 177 11.22 -16.54 -3.53
N PRO A 178 11.98 -17.02 -4.54
CA PRO A 178 12.95 -16.20 -5.24
C PRO A 178 12.36 -14.86 -5.70
N ALA A 179 13.16 -13.80 -5.69
CA ALA A 179 12.76 -12.49 -6.18
C ALA A 179 13.92 -11.77 -6.88
N THR A 180 13.60 -11.00 -7.91
CA THR A 180 14.52 -10.19 -8.69
C THR A 180 13.94 -8.79 -8.93
N LEU A 181 14.77 -7.87 -9.37
CA LEU A 181 14.38 -6.47 -9.55
C LEU A 181 14.04 -6.14 -11.01
N ASN A 182 13.09 -5.25 -11.18
CA ASN A 182 12.92 -4.45 -12.38
C ASN A 182 14.04 -3.40 -12.51
N SER A 183 14.22 -2.83 -13.71
CA SER A 183 15.20 -1.78 -13.99
C SER A 183 15.05 -0.51 -13.13
N GLY A 184 13.85 -0.23 -12.63
CA GLY A 184 13.53 0.96 -11.82
C GLY A 184 13.91 0.90 -10.34
N VAL A 185 14.58 -0.17 -9.89
CA VAL A 185 14.89 -0.40 -8.48
C VAL A 185 16.36 -0.74 -8.27
N PHE A 186 16.97 -0.13 -7.25
CA PHE A 186 18.27 -0.56 -6.70
C PHE A 186 18.07 -1.55 -5.56
N VAL A 187 18.98 -2.52 -5.43
CA VAL A 187 19.24 -3.22 -4.18
C VAL A 187 20.50 -2.67 -3.52
N VAL A 188 20.41 -2.48 -2.22
CA VAL A 188 21.51 -2.05 -1.35
C VAL A 188 21.79 -3.20 -0.41
N LYS A 189 22.93 -3.88 -0.59
CA LYS A 189 23.38 -5.00 0.24
C LYS A 189 24.49 -4.51 1.17
N PRO A 190 24.31 -4.54 2.49
CA PRO A 190 25.41 -4.21 3.43
C PRO A 190 26.64 -5.07 3.16
N ILE A 191 27.81 -4.47 3.29
CA ILE A 191 29.09 -5.23 3.35
C ILE A 191 29.36 -5.41 4.84
N THR A 192 29.16 -6.64 5.31
CA THR A 192 29.52 -7.06 6.67
C THR A 192 31.00 -7.36 6.73
#